data_2394e0438913d4efc24d10f1632ff7ef
#
_entry.id   2394e0438913d4efc24d10f1632ff7ef
#
_cell.length_a   1.000
_cell.length_b   1.000
_cell.length_c   1.000
_cell.angle_alpha   90.00
_cell.angle_beta   90.00
_cell.angle_gamma   90.00
#
_symmetry.space_group_name_H-M   'P 1'
#
loop_
_entity.id
_entity.type
_entity.pdbx_description
1 polymer ?
#
loop_
_entity_poly.entity_id
_entity_poly.type
_entity_poly.pdbx_seq_one_letter_code
_entity_poly.pdbx_strand_id
1 'polypeptide(L)'
;PTLQKLGIGNICANNKIKASFPPIAVVARMQEQSVGKDTLTGHFEMMGLKVTNPFPSFTENGFPKELIASLEKFSGRKVIGNISASGTEIIKELGEEHLKTGALIVYTSADSVLQIAANENVIPLSELYQICEYARKITIENKDWQVGRIIARPFIGNKKENFIRTSNRHDYALKPFDKTTLNYLSEGGYDVIAIGKINDIFDGYGITKSERTISNHDGMLKTIAKTKENFEGLCFTNLVDFDALYGLSLIHI
;
A
#
# COMPACT_ATOMS: atom_id res chain seq x y z
N PRO A 1 6.92 9.35 -32.04
CA PRO A 1 6.16 8.77 -30.94
C PRO A 1 5.89 9.79 -29.84
N THR A 2 4.85 9.57 -29.04
CA THR A 2 4.32 10.56 -28.10
C THR A 2 5.34 11.04 -27.08
N LEU A 3 6.09 10.13 -26.43
CA LEU A 3 7.10 10.49 -25.42
C LEU A 3 8.20 11.40 -25.98
N GLN A 4 8.60 11.22 -27.23
CA GLN A 4 9.54 12.11 -27.91
C GLN A 4 8.96 13.51 -28.08
N LYS A 5 7.72 13.63 -28.59
CA LYS A 5 7.04 14.92 -28.76
C LYS A 5 6.87 15.66 -27.43
N LEU A 6 6.62 14.93 -26.35
CA LEU A 6 6.55 15.47 -24.98
C LEU A 6 7.88 16.00 -24.47
N GLY A 7 9.02 15.62 -25.08
CA GLY A 7 10.35 16.10 -24.72
C GLY A 7 11.10 15.24 -23.70
N ILE A 8 10.65 14.02 -23.41
CA ILE A 8 11.35 13.12 -22.44
C ILE A 8 12.78 12.83 -22.87
N GLY A 9 13.04 12.72 -24.17
CA GLY A 9 14.40 12.55 -24.71
C GLY A 9 15.36 13.71 -24.43
N ASN A 10 14.84 14.88 -24.03
CA ASN A 10 15.67 16.05 -23.72
C ASN A 10 16.33 15.95 -22.33
N ILE A 11 15.78 15.13 -21.43
CA ILE A 11 16.27 14.96 -20.05
C ILE A 11 16.83 13.56 -19.78
N CYS A 12 16.58 12.60 -20.68
CA CYS A 12 17.05 11.23 -20.58
C CYS A 12 17.76 10.84 -21.89
N ALA A 13 19.08 10.75 -21.87
CA ALA A 13 19.85 10.28 -23.00
C ALA A 13 19.53 8.80 -23.25
N ASN A 14 18.69 8.53 -24.24
CA ASN A 14 18.25 7.19 -24.62
C ASN A 14 18.21 7.05 -26.13
N ASN A 15 18.80 5.98 -26.65
CA ASN A 15 18.84 5.73 -28.09
C ASN A 15 17.45 5.46 -28.71
N LYS A 16 16.44 5.09 -27.88
CA LYS A 16 15.07 4.81 -28.31
C LYS A 16 14.18 6.06 -28.37
N ILE A 17 14.45 7.08 -27.54
CA ILE A 17 13.66 8.31 -27.46
C ILE A 17 14.60 9.50 -27.75
N LYS A 18 14.52 10.04 -28.96
CA LYS A 18 15.34 11.19 -29.37
C LYS A 18 14.81 12.48 -28.74
N ALA A 19 15.68 13.48 -28.61
CA ALA A 19 15.29 14.83 -28.25
C ALA A 19 14.28 15.43 -29.26
N SER A 20 13.45 16.35 -28.80
CA SER A 20 12.46 17.07 -29.60
C SER A 20 12.48 18.55 -29.27
N PHE A 21 12.56 19.42 -30.30
CA PHE A 21 12.57 20.86 -30.12
C PHE A 21 11.66 21.53 -31.16
N PRO A 22 10.71 22.40 -30.72
CA PRO A 22 10.29 22.57 -29.33
C PRO A 22 9.49 21.35 -28.82
N PRO A 23 9.61 20.98 -27.55
CA PRO A 23 8.73 19.97 -26.95
C PRO A 23 7.33 20.56 -26.76
N ILE A 24 6.30 19.70 -26.79
CA ILE A 24 4.90 20.12 -26.54
C ILE A 24 4.54 20.11 -25.05
N ALA A 25 5.47 19.75 -24.19
CA ALA A 25 5.30 19.72 -22.72
C ALA A 25 6.57 20.19 -22.01
N VAL A 26 6.44 20.55 -20.75
CA VAL A 26 7.57 20.80 -19.86
C VAL A 26 7.98 19.49 -19.22
N VAL A 27 9.27 19.16 -19.29
CA VAL A 27 9.86 17.97 -18.67
C VAL A 27 10.98 18.39 -17.73
N ALA A 28 11.06 17.74 -16.56
CA ALA A 28 12.06 18.03 -15.55
C ALA A 28 12.57 16.73 -14.90
N ARG A 29 13.76 16.79 -14.33
CA ARG A 29 14.31 15.77 -13.42
C ARG A 29 14.14 16.27 -12.00
N MET A 30 13.64 15.40 -11.14
CA MET A 30 13.56 15.65 -9.70
C MET A 30 14.42 14.62 -8.98
N GLN A 31 14.99 15.03 -7.84
CA GLN A 31 15.75 14.15 -6.97
C GLN A 31 14.94 13.90 -5.73
N GLU A 32 14.71 12.62 -5.42
CA GLU A 32 14.08 12.19 -4.19
C GLU A 32 14.86 12.69 -2.96
N GLN A 33 14.14 13.20 -1.97
CA GLN A 33 14.66 13.76 -0.73
C GLN A 33 14.31 12.91 0.50
N SER A 34 13.30 12.07 0.41
CA SER A 34 12.87 11.19 1.47
C SER A 34 13.79 9.98 1.62
N VAL A 35 13.83 9.44 2.85
CA VAL A 35 14.67 8.29 3.21
C VAL A 35 13.78 7.06 3.35
N GLY A 36 13.40 6.44 2.27
CA GLY A 36 12.57 5.23 2.29
C GLY A 36 12.44 4.65 0.90
N LYS A 37 12.03 3.39 0.80
CA LYS A 37 11.87 2.68 -0.48
C LYS A 37 10.45 2.19 -0.70
N ASP A 38 9.53 2.56 0.20
CA ASP A 38 8.17 2.07 0.18
C ASP A 38 7.22 3.03 -0.56
N THR A 39 6.07 2.49 -0.94
CA THR A 39 5.03 3.22 -1.66
C THR A 39 4.54 4.47 -0.93
N LEU A 40 4.41 4.41 0.41
CA LEU A 40 3.92 5.55 1.20
C LEU A 40 4.89 6.71 1.13
N THR A 41 6.19 6.43 1.34
CA THR A 41 7.27 7.43 1.27
C THR A 41 7.24 8.19 -0.07
N GLY A 42 7.21 7.47 -1.20
CA GLY A 42 7.20 8.09 -2.52
C GLY A 42 5.95 8.93 -2.78
N HIS A 43 4.76 8.42 -2.42
CA HIS A 43 3.52 9.16 -2.62
C HIS A 43 3.39 10.37 -1.69
N PHE A 44 3.86 10.26 -0.44
CA PHE A 44 3.87 11.39 0.49
C PHE A 44 4.78 12.51 -0.02
N GLU A 45 5.97 12.16 -0.51
CA GLU A 45 6.91 13.14 -1.07
C GLU A 45 6.35 13.82 -2.32
N MET A 46 5.73 13.09 -3.25
CA MET A 46 5.05 13.68 -4.40
C MET A 46 3.99 14.71 -3.99
N MET A 47 3.37 14.53 -2.83
CA MET A 47 2.38 15.45 -2.27
C MET A 47 2.97 16.43 -1.24
N GLY A 48 4.29 16.64 -1.25
CA GLY A 48 4.98 17.68 -0.50
C GLY A 48 5.38 17.31 0.93
N LEU A 49 5.25 16.04 1.34
CA LEU A 49 5.59 15.58 2.68
C LEU A 49 6.85 14.73 2.66
N LYS A 50 7.98 15.31 3.07
CA LYS A 50 9.27 14.62 3.15
C LYS A 50 9.33 13.65 4.32
N VAL A 51 9.61 12.38 4.04
CA VAL A 51 9.82 11.32 5.04
C VAL A 51 11.30 11.28 5.42
N THR A 52 11.64 11.69 6.63
CA THR A 52 13.04 11.74 7.13
C THR A 52 13.47 10.47 7.84
N ASN A 53 12.53 9.68 8.34
CA ASN A 53 12.78 8.41 9.00
C ASN A 53 12.06 7.30 8.20
N PRO A 54 12.79 6.30 7.67
CA PRO A 54 12.15 5.21 6.94
C PRO A 54 11.25 4.41 7.87
N PHE A 55 10.16 3.87 7.35
CA PHE A 55 9.33 2.95 8.11
C PHE A 55 10.10 1.67 8.42
N PRO A 56 10.06 1.16 9.67
CA PRO A 56 10.80 -0.04 10.05
C PRO A 56 10.30 -1.26 9.27
N SER A 57 11.22 -2.15 8.96
CA SER A 57 10.94 -3.48 8.42
C SER A 57 11.45 -4.54 9.40
N PHE A 58 10.75 -5.68 9.49
CA PHE A 58 11.01 -6.73 10.47
C PHE A 58 11.33 -8.06 9.79
N THR A 59 12.10 -8.01 8.69
CA THR A 59 12.36 -9.16 7.82
C THR A 59 13.34 -10.16 8.43
N GLU A 60 14.27 -9.72 9.27
CA GLU A 60 15.33 -10.59 9.82
C GLU A 60 14.88 -11.40 11.05
N ASN A 61 14.23 -10.74 12.01
CA ASN A 61 13.93 -11.33 13.32
C ASN A 61 12.44 -11.37 13.66
N GLY A 62 11.57 -10.99 12.70
CA GLY A 62 10.14 -10.78 12.99
C GLY A 62 9.90 -9.56 13.88
N PHE A 63 8.67 -9.40 14.32
CA PHE A 63 8.26 -8.30 15.19
C PHE A 63 8.77 -8.47 16.63
N PRO A 64 9.01 -7.35 17.35
CA PRO A 64 9.41 -7.37 18.76
C PRO A 64 8.44 -8.18 19.63
N LYS A 65 8.99 -8.86 20.63
CA LYS A 65 8.21 -9.72 21.55
C LYS A 65 7.11 -8.94 22.27
N GLU A 66 7.37 -7.69 22.59
CA GLU A 66 6.43 -6.79 23.27
C GLU A 66 5.22 -6.46 22.38
N LEU A 67 5.43 -6.29 21.07
CA LEU A 67 4.35 -6.09 20.11
C LEU A 67 3.50 -7.36 20.01
N ILE A 68 4.15 -8.52 19.87
CA ILE A 68 3.46 -9.82 19.80
C ILE A 68 2.66 -10.08 21.09
N ALA A 69 3.27 -9.86 22.26
CA ALA A 69 2.57 -10.02 23.56
C ALA A 69 1.35 -9.09 23.69
N SER A 70 1.45 -7.87 23.15
CA SER A 70 0.33 -6.93 23.13
C SER A 70 -0.83 -7.43 22.25
N LEU A 71 -0.52 -8.00 21.09
CA LEU A 71 -1.53 -8.62 20.21
C LEU A 71 -2.19 -9.84 20.86
N GLU A 72 -1.38 -10.72 21.48
CA GLU A 72 -1.89 -11.89 22.23
C GLU A 72 -2.80 -11.48 23.38
N LYS A 73 -2.40 -10.47 24.15
CA LYS A 73 -3.19 -9.96 25.28
C LYS A 73 -4.50 -9.36 24.82
N PHE A 74 -4.52 -8.59 23.73
CA PHE A 74 -5.74 -7.96 23.23
C PHE A 74 -6.69 -8.98 22.63
N SER A 75 -6.19 -9.89 21.79
CA SER A 75 -7.01 -10.87 21.09
C SER A 75 -7.41 -12.07 21.95
N GLY A 76 -6.72 -12.31 23.06
CA GLY A 76 -6.86 -13.56 23.83
C GLY A 76 -6.35 -14.80 23.08
N ARG A 77 -5.64 -14.62 21.97
CA ARG A 77 -5.17 -15.69 21.07
C ARG A 77 -3.65 -15.72 21.04
N LYS A 78 -3.08 -16.90 20.89
CA LYS A 78 -1.64 -17.03 20.63
C LYS A 78 -1.28 -16.53 19.23
N VAL A 79 -0.04 -16.12 19.05
CA VAL A 79 0.54 -15.78 17.76
C VAL A 79 1.47 -16.91 17.32
N ILE A 80 1.33 -17.33 16.07
CA ILE A 80 2.21 -18.25 15.36
C ILE A 80 2.80 -17.55 14.13
N GLY A 81 3.95 -18.01 13.66
CA GLY A 81 4.70 -17.40 12.58
C GLY A 81 5.67 -16.35 13.10
N ASN A 82 5.36 -15.08 13.00
CA ASN A 82 6.23 -13.94 13.30
C ASN A 82 7.56 -13.97 12.53
N ILE A 83 7.48 -14.25 11.24
CA ILE A 83 8.60 -14.34 10.32
C ILE A 83 8.34 -13.57 9.04
N SER A 84 9.37 -13.34 8.24
CA SER A 84 9.23 -12.86 6.87
C SER A 84 8.84 -14.01 5.94
N ALA A 85 7.70 -13.90 5.27
CA ALA A 85 7.20 -14.97 4.41
C ALA A 85 6.26 -14.47 3.30
N SER A 86 6.11 -15.30 2.26
CA SER A 86 4.99 -15.17 1.32
C SER A 86 3.67 -15.52 2.01
N GLY A 87 2.65 -14.66 1.88
CA GLY A 87 1.35 -14.90 2.50
C GLY A 87 0.65 -16.17 2.03
N THR A 88 0.94 -16.68 0.84
CA THR A 88 0.41 -17.95 0.34
C THR A 88 1.10 -19.12 1.01
N GLU A 89 2.42 -19.06 1.11
CA GLU A 89 3.21 -20.16 1.69
C GLU A 89 3.00 -20.30 3.21
N ILE A 90 3.04 -19.19 3.95
CA ILE A 90 2.84 -19.23 5.40
C ILE A 90 1.45 -19.73 5.79
N ILE A 91 0.40 -19.40 5.00
CA ILE A 91 -0.95 -19.94 5.22
C ILE A 91 -0.98 -21.46 4.97
N LYS A 92 -0.24 -21.97 3.97
CA LYS A 92 -0.13 -23.41 3.75
C LYS A 92 0.62 -24.13 4.87
N GLU A 93 1.64 -23.48 5.43
CA GLU A 93 2.45 -24.05 6.51
C GLU A 93 1.74 -24.06 7.86
N LEU A 94 1.13 -22.94 8.23
CA LEU A 94 0.58 -22.73 9.57
C LEU A 94 -0.96 -22.80 9.63
N GLY A 95 -1.64 -22.91 8.50
CA GLY A 95 -3.10 -22.90 8.44
C GLY A 95 -3.76 -24.02 9.19
N GLU A 96 -3.20 -25.24 9.18
CA GLU A 96 -3.77 -26.36 9.93
C GLU A 96 -3.55 -26.20 11.45
N GLU A 97 -2.43 -25.63 11.88
CA GLU A 97 -2.20 -25.29 13.29
C GLU A 97 -3.16 -24.20 13.74
N HIS A 98 -3.35 -23.16 12.90
CA HIS A 98 -4.34 -22.12 13.14
C HIS A 98 -5.75 -22.68 13.29
N LEU A 99 -6.19 -23.62 12.42
CA LEU A 99 -7.51 -24.26 12.53
C LEU A 99 -7.69 -25.01 13.85
N LYS A 100 -6.63 -25.67 14.36
CA LYS A 100 -6.68 -26.45 15.60
C LYS A 100 -6.65 -25.58 16.85
N THR A 101 -5.88 -24.51 16.84
CA THR A 101 -5.56 -23.72 18.04
C THR A 101 -6.30 -22.39 18.11
N GLY A 102 -6.77 -21.86 16.97
CA GLY A 102 -7.31 -20.52 16.86
C GLY A 102 -6.24 -19.41 16.97
N ALA A 103 -4.95 -19.76 16.86
CA ALA A 103 -3.85 -18.80 16.95
C ALA A 103 -3.82 -17.89 15.72
N LEU A 104 -3.41 -16.63 15.89
CA LEU A 104 -3.21 -15.67 14.79
C LEU A 104 -1.94 -16.02 14.01
N ILE A 105 -2.01 -16.07 12.69
CA ILE A 105 -0.81 -16.17 11.84
C ILE A 105 -0.29 -14.74 11.57
N VAL A 106 0.79 -14.36 12.23
CA VAL A 106 1.44 -13.06 12.06
C VAL A 106 2.70 -13.20 11.22
N TYR A 107 2.88 -12.34 10.24
CA TYR A 107 4.06 -12.36 9.36
C TYR A 107 4.31 -10.99 8.73
N THR A 108 5.51 -10.82 8.17
CA THR A 108 5.90 -9.65 7.38
C THR A 108 6.34 -10.06 5.98
N SER A 109 6.68 -9.10 5.15
CA SER A 109 7.33 -9.27 3.85
C SER A 109 8.46 -8.26 3.69
N ALA A 110 9.03 -8.11 2.50
CA ALA A 110 10.10 -7.13 2.25
C ALA A 110 9.68 -5.68 2.50
N ASP A 111 8.39 -5.38 2.40
CA ASP A 111 7.84 -4.07 2.71
C ASP A 111 7.69 -3.85 4.22
N SER A 112 7.49 -2.58 4.63
CA SER A 112 7.14 -2.22 6.00
C SER A 112 5.69 -2.55 6.30
N VAL A 113 5.38 -3.83 6.56
CA VAL A 113 4.02 -4.32 6.76
C VAL A 113 3.94 -5.33 7.90
N LEU A 114 2.87 -5.28 8.69
CA LEU A 114 2.45 -6.33 9.60
C LEU A 114 1.18 -6.97 9.05
N GLN A 115 1.21 -8.26 8.80
CA GLN A 115 0.10 -9.00 8.21
C GLN A 115 -0.42 -10.02 9.22
N ILE A 116 -1.73 -10.09 9.36
CA ILE A 116 -2.44 -11.01 10.25
C ILE A 116 -3.36 -11.87 9.39
N ALA A 117 -3.04 -13.15 9.24
CA ALA A 117 -3.91 -14.08 8.54
C ALA A 117 -4.73 -14.91 9.51
N ALA A 118 -5.99 -15.14 9.14
CA ALA A 118 -6.92 -15.97 9.88
C ALA A 118 -7.95 -16.61 8.95
N ASN A 119 -8.38 -17.83 9.29
CA ASN A 119 -9.47 -18.51 8.59
C ASN A 119 -10.81 -17.94 9.05
N GLU A 120 -11.67 -17.55 8.10
CA GLU A 120 -12.96 -16.91 8.37
C GLU A 120 -13.93 -17.79 9.20
N ASN A 121 -13.75 -19.11 9.16
CA ASN A 121 -14.54 -20.04 9.97
C ASN A 121 -14.04 -20.20 11.43
N VAL A 122 -12.82 -19.71 11.73
CA VAL A 122 -12.19 -19.80 13.06
C VAL A 122 -12.21 -18.45 13.77
N ILE A 123 -11.90 -17.40 13.03
CA ILE A 123 -11.90 -16.01 13.50
C ILE A 123 -12.81 -15.21 12.59
N PRO A 124 -13.97 -14.74 13.06
CA PRO A 124 -14.86 -13.90 12.28
C PRO A 124 -14.15 -12.64 11.74
N LEU A 125 -14.53 -12.17 10.56
CA LEU A 125 -13.93 -10.98 9.94
C LEU A 125 -13.96 -9.76 10.86
N SER A 126 -15.05 -9.56 11.59
CA SER A 126 -15.18 -8.45 12.54
C SER A 126 -14.12 -8.50 13.64
N GLU A 127 -13.81 -9.69 14.16
CA GLU A 127 -12.76 -9.88 15.16
C GLU A 127 -11.37 -9.66 14.55
N LEU A 128 -11.09 -10.22 13.37
CA LEU A 128 -9.83 -10.02 12.66
C LEU A 128 -9.58 -8.53 12.40
N TYR A 129 -10.61 -7.80 11.97
CA TYR A 129 -10.49 -6.36 11.71
C TYR A 129 -10.22 -5.57 12.99
N GLN A 130 -10.91 -5.87 14.10
CA GLN A 130 -10.64 -5.24 15.40
C GLN A 130 -9.21 -5.48 15.88
N ILE A 131 -8.67 -6.69 15.66
CA ILE A 131 -7.27 -7.01 15.98
C ILE A 131 -6.31 -6.18 15.10
N CYS A 132 -6.59 -6.02 13.82
CA CYS A 132 -5.79 -5.19 12.92
C CYS A 132 -5.88 -3.69 13.27
N GLU A 133 -7.05 -3.19 13.66
CA GLU A 133 -7.21 -1.81 14.16
C GLU A 133 -6.43 -1.57 15.44
N TYR A 134 -6.48 -2.53 16.37
CA TYR A 134 -5.65 -2.46 17.57
C TYR A 134 -4.15 -2.48 17.23
N ALA A 135 -3.71 -3.36 16.32
CA ALA A 135 -2.33 -3.39 15.84
C ALA A 135 -1.93 -2.03 15.24
N ARG A 136 -2.81 -1.40 14.41
CA ARG A 136 -2.57 -0.07 13.87
C ARG A 136 -2.39 0.98 14.96
N LYS A 137 -3.25 0.96 15.99
CA LYS A 137 -3.18 1.88 17.12
C LYS A 137 -1.84 1.78 17.85
N ILE A 138 -1.43 0.59 18.31
CA ILE A 138 -0.20 0.42 19.09
C ILE A 138 1.07 0.69 18.28
N THR A 139 1.04 0.43 16.96
CA THR A 139 2.17 0.73 16.07
C THR A 139 2.26 2.22 15.69
N ILE A 140 1.22 3.03 15.89
CA ILE A 140 1.30 4.49 15.82
C ILE A 140 1.86 5.06 17.13
N GLU A 141 1.45 4.52 18.27
CA GLU A 141 1.88 4.98 19.59
C GLU A 141 3.38 4.73 19.85
N ASN A 142 3.94 3.68 19.24
CA ASN A 142 5.37 3.36 19.32
C ASN A 142 6.05 3.50 17.96
N LYS A 143 6.92 4.52 17.82
CA LYS A 143 7.61 4.81 16.56
C LYS A 143 8.53 3.69 16.08
N ASP A 144 9.11 2.89 16.99
CA ASP A 144 9.95 1.75 16.64
C ASP A 144 9.15 0.60 16.03
N TRP A 145 7.83 0.61 16.18
CA TRP A 145 6.89 -0.38 15.64
C TRP A 145 6.08 0.17 14.45
N GLN A 146 6.28 1.42 14.06
CA GLN A 146 5.44 2.15 13.12
C GLN A 146 5.61 1.65 11.68
N VAL A 147 5.14 0.44 11.41
CA VAL A 147 5.07 -0.08 10.03
C VAL A 147 4.11 0.73 9.17
N GLY A 148 4.41 0.80 7.88
CA GLY A 148 3.59 1.54 6.91
C GLY A 148 2.16 1.02 6.80
N ARG A 149 1.94 -0.30 6.88
CA ARG A 149 0.61 -0.91 6.76
C ARG A 149 0.42 -2.05 7.74
N ILE A 150 -0.81 -2.16 8.27
CA ILE A 150 -1.34 -3.39 8.87
C ILE A 150 -2.30 -4.01 7.87
N ILE A 151 -2.24 -5.32 7.65
CA ILE A 151 -3.06 -5.99 6.64
C ILE A 151 -3.79 -7.17 7.25
N ALA A 152 -5.11 -7.13 7.22
CA ALA A 152 -5.94 -8.31 7.46
C ALA A 152 -5.89 -9.22 6.22
N ARG A 153 -5.53 -10.49 6.43
CA ARG A 153 -5.40 -11.51 5.38
C ARG A 153 -6.31 -12.70 5.65
N PRO A 154 -7.63 -12.54 5.50
CA PRO A 154 -8.55 -13.65 5.68
C PRO A 154 -8.37 -14.71 4.59
N PHE A 155 -8.61 -15.96 4.98
CA PHE A 155 -8.60 -17.11 4.09
C PHE A 155 -9.67 -18.12 4.48
N ILE A 156 -9.96 -19.06 3.58
CA ILE A 156 -10.87 -20.18 3.77
C ILE A 156 -10.17 -21.49 3.42
N GLY A 157 -10.80 -22.61 3.72
CA GLY A 157 -10.26 -23.95 3.52
C GLY A 157 -10.11 -24.70 4.84
N ASN A 158 -9.89 -26.00 4.75
CA ASN A 158 -9.80 -26.88 5.94
C ASN A 158 -8.56 -27.78 5.95
N LYS A 159 -7.70 -27.67 4.93
CA LYS A 159 -6.43 -28.40 4.81
C LYS A 159 -5.47 -27.66 3.88
N LYS A 160 -4.18 -27.99 3.99
CA LYS A 160 -3.06 -27.33 3.28
C LYS A 160 -3.30 -27.12 1.78
N GLU A 161 -3.91 -28.09 1.12
CA GLU A 161 -4.10 -28.09 -0.35
C GLU A 161 -5.23 -27.17 -0.81
N ASN A 162 -6.15 -26.78 0.09
CA ASN A 162 -7.34 -26.00 -0.28
C ASN A 162 -7.44 -24.63 0.42
N PHE A 163 -6.38 -24.18 1.09
CA PHE A 163 -6.37 -22.82 1.64
C PHE A 163 -6.34 -21.78 0.51
N ILE A 164 -7.32 -20.89 0.51
CA ILE A 164 -7.49 -19.83 -0.49
C ILE A 164 -7.73 -18.51 0.25
N ARG A 165 -6.95 -17.49 -0.07
CA ARG A 165 -7.16 -16.12 0.43
C ARG A 165 -8.43 -15.55 -0.17
N THR A 166 -9.24 -14.89 0.65
CA THR A 166 -10.50 -14.28 0.21
C THR A 166 -10.31 -12.84 -0.24
N SER A 167 -11.33 -12.28 -0.86
CA SER A 167 -11.38 -10.86 -1.25
C SER A 167 -11.62 -9.92 -0.05
N ASN A 168 -11.88 -10.46 1.15
CA ASN A 168 -12.11 -9.72 2.38
C ASN A 168 -10.81 -9.18 3.02
N ARG A 169 -9.73 -9.08 2.23
CA ARG A 169 -8.52 -8.37 2.62
C ARG A 169 -8.85 -6.93 2.96
N HIS A 170 -8.28 -6.44 4.07
CA HIS A 170 -8.37 -5.04 4.45
C HIS A 170 -7.00 -4.50 4.87
N ASP A 171 -6.63 -3.34 4.33
CA ASP A 171 -5.37 -2.67 4.61
C ASP A 171 -5.63 -1.43 5.48
N TYR A 172 -4.92 -1.34 6.60
CA TYR A 172 -4.90 -0.18 7.49
C TYR A 172 -3.59 0.56 7.26
N ALA A 173 -3.60 1.52 6.34
CA ALA A 173 -2.42 2.33 6.04
C ALA A 173 -2.10 3.29 7.20
N LEU A 174 -0.85 3.70 7.26
CA LEU A 174 -0.46 4.83 8.09
C LEU A 174 -0.91 6.11 7.39
N LYS A 175 -1.70 6.93 8.07
CA LYS A 175 -2.03 8.27 7.57
C LYS A 175 -0.76 9.12 7.44
N PRO A 176 -0.72 10.04 6.48
CA PRO A 176 0.32 11.06 6.46
C PRO A 176 0.44 11.73 7.85
N PHE A 177 1.67 11.87 8.33
CA PHE A 177 1.95 12.43 9.66
C PHE A 177 1.80 13.95 9.73
N ASP A 178 1.61 14.60 8.58
CA ASP A 178 1.32 16.03 8.45
C ASP A 178 0.44 16.27 7.21
N LYS A 179 -0.01 17.50 7.01
CA LYS A 179 -0.80 17.91 5.86
C LYS A 179 0.02 17.80 4.57
N THR A 180 -0.60 17.21 3.59
CA THR A 180 -0.08 17.11 2.23
C THR A 180 -0.76 18.13 1.31
N THR A 181 -0.30 18.27 0.08
CA THR A 181 -0.98 19.06 -0.96
C THR A 181 -2.44 18.67 -1.12
N LEU A 182 -2.78 17.37 -0.92
CA LEU A 182 -4.17 16.90 -1.00
C LEU A 182 -5.05 17.57 0.07
N ASN A 183 -4.53 17.73 1.28
CA ASN A 183 -5.24 18.37 2.40
C ASN A 183 -5.46 19.86 2.14
N TYR A 184 -4.42 20.56 1.69
CA TYR A 184 -4.54 21.99 1.39
C TYR A 184 -5.55 22.25 0.27
N LEU A 185 -5.58 21.41 -0.75
CA LEU A 185 -6.56 21.52 -1.82
C LEU A 185 -7.98 21.26 -1.29
N SER A 186 -8.20 20.16 -0.59
CA SER A 186 -9.54 19.80 -0.09
C SER A 186 -10.08 20.82 0.93
N GLU A 187 -9.21 21.33 1.82
CA GLU A 187 -9.57 22.40 2.77
C GLU A 187 -9.84 23.73 2.07
N GLY A 188 -9.20 23.98 0.93
CA GLY A 188 -9.45 25.13 0.08
C GLY A 188 -10.72 25.03 -0.77
N GLY A 189 -11.47 23.94 -0.64
CA GLY A 189 -12.71 23.70 -1.38
C GLY A 189 -12.52 23.14 -2.78
N TYR A 190 -11.29 22.71 -3.12
CA TYR A 190 -10.98 22.09 -4.41
C TYR A 190 -11.27 20.59 -4.40
N ASP A 191 -11.59 20.04 -5.57
CA ASP A 191 -11.72 18.61 -5.75
C ASP A 191 -10.35 17.89 -5.66
N VAL A 192 -10.30 16.81 -4.89
CA VAL A 192 -9.17 15.88 -4.87
C VAL A 192 -9.69 14.50 -5.23
N ILE A 193 -9.51 14.13 -6.50
CA ILE A 193 -10.04 12.90 -7.09
C ILE A 193 -8.95 11.84 -7.12
N ALA A 194 -9.13 10.78 -6.35
CA ALA A 194 -8.23 9.64 -6.29
C ALA A 194 -8.68 8.52 -7.23
N ILE A 195 -7.81 8.08 -8.13
CA ILE A 195 -8.08 6.93 -9.02
C ILE A 195 -7.08 5.82 -8.72
N GLY A 196 -7.56 4.60 -8.55
CA GLY A 196 -6.76 3.43 -8.18
C GLY A 196 -6.49 3.35 -6.69
N LYS A 197 -5.25 3.07 -6.29
CA LYS A 197 -4.86 2.87 -4.89
C LYS A 197 -4.61 4.18 -4.11
N ILE A 198 -4.76 5.34 -4.71
CA ILE A 198 -4.42 6.62 -4.06
C ILE A 198 -5.18 6.82 -2.76
N ASN A 199 -6.48 6.53 -2.75
CA ASN A 199 -7.28 6.62 -1.53
C ASN A 199 -6.74 5.74 -0.39
N ASP A 200 -6.35 4.51 -0.72
CA ASP A 200 -5.82 3.54 0.26
C ASP A 200 -4.41 3.94 0.74
N ILE A 201 -3.58 4.53 -0.13
CA ILE A 201 -2.22 5.00 0.19
C ILE A 201 -2.27 6.16 1.19
N PHE A 202 -3.21 7.08 1.04
CA PHE A 202 -3.38 8.24 1.93
C PHE A 202 -4.41 8.00 3.04
N ASP A 203 -4.96 6.77 3.17
CA ASP A 203 -6.03 6.44 4.13
C ASP A 203 -7.19 7.44 4.06
N GLY A 204 -7.57 7.84 2.86
CA GLY A 204 -8.61 8.83 2.60
C GLY A 204 -8.28 10.27 3.00
N TYR A 205 -7.07 10.54 3.55
CA TYR A 205 -6.74 11.85 4.10
C TYR A 205 -6.51 12.89 2.98
N GLY A 206 -7.37 13.91 2.96
CA GLY A 206 -7.36 14.94 1.92
C GLY A 206 -8.00 14.54 0.59
N ILE A 207 -8.71 13.39 0.52
CA ILE A 207 -9.41 12.92 -0.67
C ILE A 207 -10.89 13.34 -0.61
N THR A 208 -11.41 13.94 -1.67
CA THR A 208 -12.84 14.33 -1.77
C THR A 208 -13.67 13.30 -2.53
N LYS A 209 -13.07 12.64 -3.53
CA LYS A 209 -13.72 11.60 -4.34
C LYS A 209 -12.73 10.48 -4.64
N SER A 210 -13.19 9.22 -4.70
CA SER A 210 -12.31 8.09 -5.06
C SER A 210 -12.99 7.11 -5.99
N GLU A 211 -12.21 6.56 -6.93
CA GLU A 211 -12.62 5.51 -7.86
C GLU A 211 -11.60 4.37 -7.85
N ARG A 212 -12.04 3.18 -7.48
CA ARG A 212 -11.21 1.96 -7.55
C ARG A 212 -11.00 1.53 -9.00
N THR A 213 -9.88 0.87 -9.26
CA THR A 213 -9.54 0.33 -10.58
C THR A 213 -9.19 -1.16 -10.48
N ILE A 214 -9.38 -1.87 -11.59
CA ILE A 214 -9.07 -3.30 -11.71
C ILE A 214 -7.84 -3.57 -12.59
N SER A 215 -7.36 -2.56 -13.33
CA SER A 215 -6.19 -2.65 -14.21
C SER A 215 -5.67 -1.25 -14.57
N ASN A 216 -4.47 -1.17 -15.17
CA ASN A 216 -3.95 0.08 -15.74
C ASN A 216 -4.88 0.64 -16.83
N HIS A 217 -5.43 -0.23 -17.67
CA HIS A 217 -6.36 0.18 -18.73
C HIS A 217 -7.61 0.86 -18.15
N ASP A 218 -8.24 0.24 -17.15
CA ASP A 218 -9.39 0.81 -16.45
C ASP A 218 -9.04 2.15 -15.78
N GLY A 219 -7.88 2.23 -15.13
CA GLY A 219 -7.36 3.47 -14.54
C GLY A 219 -7.19 4.59 -15.56
N MET A 220 -6.64 4.29 -16.73
CA MET A 220 -6.49 5.27 -17.80
C MET A 220 -7.84 5.72 -18.37
N LEU A 221 -8.79 4.81 -18.58
CA LEU A 221 -10.14 5.17 -19.05
C LEU A 221 -10.84 6.11 -18.05
N LYS A 222 -10.78 5.81 -16.75
CA LYS A 222 -11.34 6.67 -15.69
C LYS A 222 -10.65 8.03 -15.66
N THR A 223 -9.32 8.06 -15.75
CA THR A 223 -8.57 9.33 -15.80
C THR A 223 -8.99 10.18 -17.01
N ILE A 224 -9.08 9.57 -18.20
CA ILE A 224 -9.53 10.27 -19.41
C ILE A 224 -10.98 10.76 -19.28
N ALA A 225 -11.86 9.98 -18.64
CA ALA A 225 -13.21 10.42 -18.36
C ALA A 225 -13.23 11.69 -17.48
N LYS A 226 -12.40 11.73 -16.42
CA LYS A 226 -12.27 12.92 -15.56
C LYS A 226 -11.77 14.16 -16.29
N THR A 227 -10.92 14.05 -17.30
CA THR A 227 -10.50 15.22 -18.10
C THR A 227 -11.63 15.85 -18.90
N LYS A 228 -12.77 15.18 -19.05
CA LYS A 228 -13.97 15.68 -19.73
C LYS A 228 -15.01 16.26 -18.78
N GLU A 229 -14.84 16.06 -17.48
CA GLU A 229 -15.69 16.63 -16.44
C GLU A 229 -15.19 18.05 -16.09
N ASN A 230 -16.12 18.92 -15.72
CA ASN A 230 -15.75 20.23 -15.20
C ASN A 230 -15.49 20.10 -13.67
N PHE A 231 -14.23 20.11 -13.26
CA PHE A 231 -13.83 20.15 -11.85
C PHE A 231 -12.64 21.09 -11.67
N GLU A 232 -12.50 21.63 -10.50
CA GLU A 232 -11.36 22.49 -10.13
C GLU A 232 -10.58 21.81 -9.00
N GLY A 233 -9.33 21.39 -9.28
CA GLY A 233 -8.53 20.67 -8.29
C GLY A 233 -7.54 19.70 -8.91
N LEU A 234 -7.31 18.58 -8.24
CA LEU A 234 -6.33 17.56 -8.60
C LEU A 234 -7.00 16.20 -8.85
N CYS A 235 -6.72 15.59 -9.99
CA CYS A 235 -6.97 14.18 -10.25
C CYS A 235 -5.66 13.41 -10.14
N PHE A 236 -5.54 12.55 -9.13
CA PHE A 236 -4.34 11.76 -8.85
C PHE A 236 -4.61 10.28 -9.15
N THR A 237 -3.87 9.72 -10.12
CA THR A 237 -4.07 8.34 -10.59
C THR A 237 -2.86 7.47 -10.27
N ASN A 238 -3.11 6.29 -9.69
CA ASN A 238 -2.13 5.23 -9.53
C ASN A 238 -2.45 4.08 -10.50
N LEU A 239 -1.48 3.71 -11.35
CA LEU A 239 -1.60 2.61 -12.30
C LEU A 239 -1.09 1.32 -11.65
N VAL A 240 -2.01 0.51 -11.16
CA VAL A 240 -1.78 -0.58 -10.21
C VAL A 240 -1.03 -1.79 -10.77
N ASP A 241 -1.07 -2.05 -12.09
CA ASP A 241 -0.48 -3.25 -12.69
C ASP A 241 1.05 -3.23 -12.64
N PHE A 242 1.68 -2.05 -12.62
CA PHE A 242 3.13 -1.94 -12.50
C PHE A 242 3.66 -2.57 -11.21
N ASP A 243 2.89 -2.49 -10.13
CA ASP A 243 3.17 -3.18 -8.87
C ASP A 243 2.58 -4.60 -8.87
N ALA A 244 1.29 -4.73 -9.13
CA ALA A 244 0.53 -5.95 -8.91
C ALA A 244 0.90 -7.10 -9.87
N LEU A 245 1.21 -6.79 -11.14
CA LEU A 245 1.52 -7.78 -12.17
C LEU A 245 3.02 -7.85 -12.47
N TYR A 246 3.72 -6.72 -12.46
CA TYR A 246 5.11 -6.64 -12.91
C TYR A 246 6.12 -6.52 -11.76
N GLY A 247 5.65 -6.47 -10.50
CA GLY A 247 6.50 -6.40 -9.31
C GLY A 247 7.47 -5.23 -9.33
N LEU A 248 7.07 -4.12 -9.99
CA LEU A 248 7.90 -2.91 -10.23
C LEU A 248 9.17 -3.17 -11.06
N SER A 249 9.34 -4.37 -11.61
CA SER A 249 10.46 -4.68 -12.52
C SER A 249 10.13 -4.17 -13.92
N LEU A 250 10.49 -2.93 -14.19
CA LEU A 250 10.23 -2.26 -15.48
C LEU A 250 11.33 -2.48 -16.52
N ILE A 251 12.33 -3.31 -16.22
CA ILE A 251 13.49 -3.58 -17.10
C ILE A 251 13.08 -4.24 -18.42
N HIS A 252 12.00 -4.99 -18.42
CA HIS A 252 11.55 -5.78 -19.57
C HIS A 252 10.28 -5.26 -20.25
N ILE A 253 9.84 -4.04 -19.93
CA ILE A 253 8.70 -3.38 -20.58
C ILE A 253 9.13 -2.51 -21.74
#